data_c4d61e3a9b45d7b820fcb0becc35b430
#
_entry.id   c4d61e3a9b45d7b820fcb0becc35b430
#
_cell.length_a   1.000
_cell.length_b   1.000
_cell.length_c   1.000
_cell.angle_alpha   90.00
_cell.angle_beta   90.00
_cell.angle_gamma   90.00
#
_symmetry.space_group_name_H-M   'P 1'
#
loop_
_entity.id
_entity.type
_entity.pdbx_description
1 polymer ?
#
loop_
_entity_poly.entity_id
_entity_poly.type
_entity_poly.pdbx_seq_one_letter_code
_entity_poly.pdbx_strand_id
1 'polypeptide(L)'
;LLLGICANVPYLLCDETFDGLDPVMRQGIKSIFAQEIDERNLTLVIASHNLRELEDICDHIGILHRGGVLLEREVAELRCGIHRIQCVPSGDMGESFCEIFDVLKLVQRGKLVSMTVRGGEEEIARKMEELKPVYYEVLPLSLEEIFISETEVSGYDVKNLIQ
;
A
#
# COMPACT_ATOMS: atom_id res chain seq x y z
N LEU A 1 -15.54 -19.68 -8.87
CA LEU A 1 -15.02 -18.55 -9.59
C LEU A 1 -15.39 -18.60 -11.09
N LEU A 2 -14.95 -19.62 -11.85
CA LEU A 2 -15.23 -19.73 -13.29
C LEU A 2 -16.71 -19.63 -13.65
N LEU A 3 -17.60 -20.24 -12.85
CA LEU A 3 -19.05 -20.12 -13.05
C LEU A 3 -19.55 -18.67 -12.92
N GLY A 4 -19.00 -17.91 -11.98
CA GLY A 4 -19.32 -16.49 -11.82
C GLY A 4 -18.91 -15.66 -13.04
N ILE A 5 -17.70 -15.91 -13.56
CA ILE A 5 -17.20 -15.25 -14.78
C ILE A 5 -18.07 -15.60 -15.98
N CYS A 6 -18.42 -16.88 -16.16
CA CYS A 6 -19.28 -17.36 -17.24
C CYS A 6 -20.75 -16.87 -17.15
N ALA A 7 -21.19 -16.40 -15.99
CA ALA A 7 -22.53 -15.86 -15.81
C ALA A 7 -22.78 -14.55 -16.56
N ASN A 8 -21.74 -13.91 -17.08
CA ASN A 8 -21.79 -12.68 -17.88
C ASN A 8 -22.59 -11.55 -17.22
N VAL A 9 -22.34 -11.36 -15.91
CA VAL A 9 -22.97 -10.31 -15.10
C VAL A 9 -22.14 -9.03 -15.10
N PRO A 10 -22.74 -7.84 -14.95
CA PRO A 10 -22.00 -6.58 -14.90
C PRO A 10 -21.22 -6.39 -13.59
N TYR A 11 -21.62 -7.07 -12.51
CA TYR A 11 -20.99 -7.01 -11.19
C TYR A 11 -20.69 -8.42 -10.71
N LEU A 12 -19.45 -8.66 -10.28
CA LEU A 12 -19.04 -9.93 -9.68
C LEU A 12 -18.49 -9.67 -8.27
N LEU A 13 -19.14 -10.27 -7.27
CA LEU A 13 -18.72 -10.20 -5.88
C LEU A 13 -17.91 -11.46 -5.55
N CYS A 14 -16.67 -11.26 -5.09
CA CYS A 14 -15.72 -12.31 -4.75
C CYS A 14 -15.35 -12.20 -3.27
N ASP A 15 -15.56 -13.27 -2.53
CA ASP A 15 -15.20 -13.36 -1.12
C ASP A 15 -14.08 -14.38 -0.95
N GLU A 16 -12.91 -13.94 -0.43
CA GLU A 16 -11.68 -14.74 -0.20
C GLU A 16 -11.28 -15.62 -1.41
N THR A 17 -11.46 -15.11 -2.62
CA THR A 17 -11.38 -15.87 -3.87
C THR A 17 -9.99 -16.42 -4.17
N PHE A 18 -8.95 -15.80 -3.63
CA PHE A 18 -7.56 -16.19 -3.84
C PHE A 18 -7.04 -17.16 -2.78
N ASP A 19 -7.81 -17.41 -1.72
CA ASP A 19 -7.40 -18.31 -0.65
C ASP A 19 -7.16 -19.74 -1.12
N GLY A 20 -6.07 -20.32 -0.66
CA GLY A 20 -5.68 -21.68 -1.00
C GLY A 20 -5.17 -21.89 -2.44
N LEU A 21 -5.08 -20.83 -3.24
CA LEU A 21 -4.53 -20.91 -4.59
C LEU A 21 -3.00 -20.80 -4.56
N ASP A 22 -2.36 -21.62 -5.38
CA ASP A 22 -0.93 -21.46 -5.64
C ASP A 22 -0.65 -20.16 -6.43
N PRO A 23 0.61 -19.66 -6.42
CA PRO A 23 0.95 -18.39 -7.08
C PRO A 23 0.66 -18.36 -8.59
N VAL A 24 0.78 -19.49 -9.28
CA VAL A 24 0.54 -19.58 -10.74
C VAL A 24 -0.95 -19.47 -11.04
N MET A 25 -1.77 -20.21 -10.28
CA MET A 25 -3.23 -20.14 -10.41
C MET A 25 -3.77 -18.75 -10.06
N ARG A 26 -3.23 -18.14 -9.01
CA ARG A 26 -3.57 -16.77 -8.62
C ARG A 26 -3.29 -15.77 -9.74
N GLN A 27 -2.12 -15.84 -10.35
CA GLN A 27 -1.77 -14.98 -11.47
C GLN A 27 -2.66 -15.22 -12.70
N GLY A 28 -3.00 -16.47 -12.99
CA GLY A 28 -3.92 -16.82 -14.06
C GLY A 28 -5.31 -16.20 -13.86
N ILE A 29 -5.83 -16.26 -12.63
CA ILE A 29 -7.13 -15.65 -12.29
C ILE A 29 -7.08 -14.12 -12.40
N LYS A 30 -6.02 -13.47 -11.91
CA LYS A 30 -5.83 -12.04 -12.07
C LYS A 30 -5.84 -11.62 -13.54
N SER A 31 -5.18 -12.38 -14.40
CA SER A 31 -5.17 -12.13 -15.86
C SER A 31 -6.56 -12.27 -16.48
N ILE A 32 -7.33 -13.28 -16.07
CA ILE A 32 -8.72 -13.46 -16.54
C ILE A 32 -9.59 -12.27 -16.08
N PHE A 33 -9.49 -11.86 -14.82
CA PHE A 33 -10.24 -10.70 -14.33
C PHE A 33 -9.91 -9.43 -15.09
N ALA A 34 -8.62 -9.16 -15.33
CA ALA A 34 -8.18 -7.99 -16.09
C ALA A 34 -8.77 -7.99 -17.51
N GLN A 35 -8.77 -9.15 -18.18
CA GLN A 35 -9.40 -9.30 -19.50
C GLN A 35 -10.91 -9.04 -19.46
N GLU A 36 -11.62 -9.61 -18.51
CA GLU A 36 -13.07 -9.44 -18.36
C GLU A 36 -13.47 -7.98 -18.02
N ILE A 37 -12.65 -7.30 -17.24
CA ILE A 37 -12.82 -5.87 -16.94
C ILE A 37 -12.67 -5.04 -18.23
N ASP A 38 -11.62 -5.30 -19.02
CA ASP A 38 -11.33 -4.55 -20.25
C ASP A 38 -12.36 -4.83 -21.36
N GLU A 39 -12.68 -6.10 -21.60
CA GLU A 39 -13.55 -6.50 -22.71
C GLU A 39 -15.06 -6.27 -22.46
N ARG A 40 -15.49 -6.43 -21.21
CA ARG A 40 -16.93 -6.40 -20.86
C ARG A 40 -17.31 -5.33 -19.84
N ASN A 41 -16.40 -4.47 -19.43
CA ASN A 41 -16.62 -3.50 -18.35
C ASN A 41 -17.16 -4.17 -17.06
N LEU A 42 -16.61 -5.35 -16.71
CA LEU A 42 -16.97 -6.03 -15.48
C LEU A 42 -16.55 -5.19 -14.29
N THR A 43 -17.46 -4.92 -13.36
CA THR A 43 -17.12 -4.37 -12.06
C THR A 43 -16.86 -5.52 -11.08
N LEU A 44 -15.62 -5.64 -10.65
CA LEU A 44 -15.18 -6.67 -9.72
C LEU A 44 -15.09 -6.10 -8.30
N VAL A 45 -15.77 -6.72 -7.35
CA VAL A 45 -15.69 -6.39 -5.92
C VAL A 45 -15.10 -7.57 -5.18
N ILE A 46 -13.93 -7.40 -4.61
CA ILE A 46 -13.20 -8.48 -3.92
C ILE A 46 -13.11 -8.16 -2.43
N ALA A 47 -13.60 -9.06 -1.59
CA ALA A 47 -13.30 -9.06 -0.17
C ALA A 47 -12.13 -10.02 0.09
N SER A 48 -11.10 -9.53 0.76
CA SER A 48 -9.94 -10.31 1.18
C SER A 48 -9.31 -9.70 2.42
N HIS A 49 -8.74 -10.52 3.27
CA HIS A 49 -7.91 -10.08 4.40
C HIS A 49 -6.43 -9.91 4.00
N ASN A 50 -6.06 -10.24 2.77
CA ASN A 50 -4.70 -10.16 2.25
C ASN A 50 -4.56 -8.98 1.26
N LEU A 51 -4.09 -7.83 1.75
CA LEU A 51 -3.93 -6.62 0.95
C LEU A 51 -2.99 -6.80 -0.25
N ARG A 52 -2.00 -7.69 -0.16
CA ARG A 52 -1.07 -7.96 -1.28
C ARG A 52 -1.76 -8.59 -2.47
N GLU A 53 -2.84 -9.32 -2.25
CA GLU A 53 -3.60 -9.94 -3.34
C GLU A 53 -4.38 -8.91 -4.14
N LEU A 54 -4.82 -7.85 -3.47
CA LEU A 54 -5.60 -6.76 -4.04
C LEU A 54 -4.74 -5.71 -4.74
N GLU A 55 -3.48 -5.60 -4.36
CA GLU A 55 -2.56 -4.53 -4.76
C GLU A 55 -2.38 -4.38 -6.27
N ASP A 56 -2.45 -5.48 -7.01
CA ASP A 56 -2.21 -5.50 -8.45
C ASP A 56 -3.50 -5.50 -9.30
N ILE A 57 -4.67 -5.59 -8.66
CA ILE A 57 -5.93 -5.78 -9.38
C ILE A 57 -6.98 -4.73 -9.05
N CYS A 58 -6.91 -4.11 -7.88
CA CYS A 58 -7.88 -3.11 -7.45
C CYS A 58 -7.39 -1.71 -7.75
N ASP A 59 -8.27 -0.87 -8.27
CA ASP A 59 -8.09 0.58 -8.42
C ASP A 59 -8.58 1.36 -7.18
N HIS A 60 -9.56 0.81 -6.45
CA HIS A 60 -10.10 1.37 -5.21
C HIS A 60 -10.02 0.36 -4.07
N ILE A 61 -9.78 0.85 -2.88
CA ILE A 61 -9.75 0.03 -1.65
C ILE A 61 -10.65 0.66 -0.59
N GLY A 62 -11.48 -0.18 0.01
CA GLY A 62 -12.24 0.13 1.21
C GLY A 62 -11.86 -0.79 2.36
N ILE A 63 -11.63 -0.22 3.54
CA ILE A 63 -11.32 -0.98 4.75
C ILE A 63 -12.51 -0.93 5.69
N LEU A 64 -13.05 -2.10 6.00
CA LEU A 64 -14.17 -2.25 6.91
C LEU A 64 -13.66 -2.62 8.31
N HIS A 65 -14.15 -1.90 9.32
CA HIS A 65 -13.87 -2.22 10.70
C HIS A 65 -15.07 -1.95 11.59
N ARG A 66 -15.43 -2.92 12.46
CA ARG A 66 -16.55 -2.83 13.41
C ARG A 66 -17.86 -2.32 12.79
N GLY A 67 -18.15 -2.73 11.54
CA GLY A 67 -19.36 -2.35 10.83
C GLY A 67 -19.34 -0.95 10.20
N GLY A 68 -18.19 -0.27 10.19
CA GLY A 68 -17.98 1.01 9.51
C GLY A 68 -16.87 0.96 8.48
N VAL A 69 -16.86 1.93 7.56
CA VAL A 69 -15.74 2.17 6.63
C VAL A 69 -14.69 2.99 7.36
N LEU A 70 -13.52 2.41 7.56
CA LEU A 70 -12.37 3.07 8.18
C LEU A 70 -11.62 3.94 7.18
N LEU A 71 -11.45 3.44 5.96
CA LEU A 71 -10.74 4.09 4.88
C LEU A 71 -11.39 3.71 3.55
N GLU A 72 -11.52 4.67 2.64
CA GLU A 72 -11.87 4.46 1.24
C GLU A 72 -11.03 5.40 0.38
N ARG A 73 -10.21 4.87 -0.51
CA ARG A 73 -9.28 5.63 -1.36
C ARG A 73 -8.98 4.91 -2.67
N GLU A 74 -8.58 5.67 -3.66
CA GLU A 74 -7.90 5.14 -4.84
C GLU A 74 -6.50 4.63 -4.48
N VAL A 75 -6.14 3.47 -5.02
CA VAL A 75 -4.81 2.87 -4.79
C VAL A 75 -3.68 3.78 -5.29
N ALA A 76 -3.91 4.47 -6.41
CA ALA A 76 -2.96 5.43 -6.96
C ALA A 76 -2.69 6.60 -6.00
N GLU A 77 -3.73 7.16 -5.37
CA GLU A 77 -3.58 8.24 -4.38
C GLU A 77 -2.80 7.77 -3.15
N LEU A 78 -3.11 6.56 -2.66
CA LEU A 78 -2.40 5.98 -1.52
C LEU A 78 -0.91 5.80 -1.80
N ARG A 79 -0.56 5.33 -3.00
CA ARG A 79 0.83 5.12 -3.40
C ARG A 79 1.62 6.40 -3.61
N CYS A 80 0.97 7.46 -4.08
CA CYS A 80 1.62 8.75 -4.32
C CYS A 80 1.84 9.58 -3.05
N GLY A 81 1.17 9.25 -1.96
CA GLY A 81 1.14 10.06 -0.74
C GLY A 81 2.16 9.70 0.33
N ILE A 82 2.70 8.47 0.33
CA ILE A 82 3.58 7.98 1.39
C ILE A 82 4.74 7.18 0.80
N HIS A 83 5.95 7.50 1.22
CA HIS A 83 7.18 6.88 0.73
C HIS A 83 8.06 6.44 1.89
N ARG A 84 8.86 5.40 1.64
CA ARG A 84 9.97 5.02 2.53
C ARG A 84 11.26 5.57 1.99
N ILE A 85 12.00 6.28 2.83
CA ILE A 85 13.34 6.74 2.53
C ILE A 85 14.31 5.88 3.35
N GLN A 86 15.30 5.31 2.68
CA GLN A 86 16.46 4.73 3.33
C GLN A 86 17.67 5.61 3.02
N CYS A 87 18.35 6.08 4.05
CA CYS A 87 19.52 6.93 3.85
C CYS A 87 20.62 6.69 4.88
N VAL A 88 21.83 7.05 4.47
CA VAL A 88 22.99 7.16 5.34
C VAL A 88 23.36 8.64 5.40
N PRO A 89 23.05 9.35 6.49
CA PRO A 89 23.36 10.77 6.63
C PRO A 89 24.86 11.04 6.67
N SER A 90 25.28 12.22 6.21
CA SER A 90 26.68 12.64 6.22
C SER A 90 27.18 13.09 7.60
N GLY A 91 26.32 13.08 8.63
CA GLY A 91 26.59 13.48 10.01
C GLY A 91 25.52 12.97 10.96
N ASP A 92 25.49 13.46 12.18
CA ASP A 92 24.46 13.13 13.17
C ASP A 92 23.22 14.00 12.91
N MET A 93 22.33 13.51 12.03
CA MET A 93 21.15 14.26 11.53
C MET A 93 19.82 13.63 12.00
N GLY A 94 19.83 12.69 12.96
CA GLY A 94 18.66 11.91 13.31
C GLY A 94 17.40 12.71 13.68
N GLU A 95 17.54 13.80 14.43
CA GLU A 95 16.40 14.67 14.82
C GLU A 95 16.02 15.68 13.73
N SER A 96 16.95 16.09 12.88
CA SER A 96 16.72 17.07 11.82
C SER A 96 15.77 16.57 10.71
N PHE A 97 15.65 15.27 10.52
CA PHE A 97 14.71 14.72 9.53
C PHE A 97 13.25 15.00 9.86
N CYS A 98 12.88 15.00 11.14
CA CYS A 98 11.50 15.28 11.57
C CYS A 98 11.10 16.75 11.38
N GLU A 99 12.07 17.66 11.26
CA GLU A 99 11.81 19.06 10.96
C GLU A 99 11.64 19.33 9.46
N ILE A 100 12.27 18.49 8.62
CA ILE A 100 12.32 18.67 7.17
C ILE A 100 11.20 17.90 6.47
N PHE A 101 10.85 16.73 6.99
CA PHE A 101 9.86 15.82 6.44
C PHE A 101 8.70 15.61 7.41
N ASP A 102 7.52 15.37 6.86
CA ASP A 102 6.37 14.85 7.63
C ASP A 102 6.60 13.35 7.91
N VAL A 103 7.34 13.07 8.98
CA VAL A 103 7.80 11.71 9.34
C VAL A 103 6.72 10.99 10.13
N LEU A 104 6.17 9.91 9.54
CA LEU A 104 5.23 9.02 10.19
C LEU A 104 5.94 7.98 11.07
N LYS A 105 7.09 7.49 10.61
CA LYS A 105 7.89 6.49 11.32
C LYS A 105 9.36 6.67 11.02
N LEU A 106 10.20 6.58 12.05
CA LEU A 106 11.65 6.64 11.93
C LEU A 106 12.27 5.47 12.67
N VAL A 107 13.15 4.75 11.99
CA VAL A 107 13.91 3.64 12.54
C VAL A 107 15.38 3.81 12.17
N GLN A 108 16.26 3.86 13.15
CA GLN A 108 17.69 3.94 12.95
C GLN A 108 18.37 2.61 13.31
N ARG A 109 19.18 2.09 12.41
CA ARG A 109 19.99 0.89 12.63
C ARG A 109 21.46 1.21 12.29
N GLY A 110 22.23 1.52 13.31
CA GLY A 110 23.60 2.00 13.11
C GLY A 110 23.63 3.32 12.35
N LYS A 111 24.26 3.33 11.18
CA LYS A 111 24.31 4.51 10.30
C LYS A 111 23.16 4.59 9.30
N LEU A 112 22.39 3.52 9.12
CA LEU A 112 21.25 3.48 8.22
C LEU A 112 20.03 4.04 8.93
N VAL A 113 19.43 5.07 8.36
CA VAL A 113 18.15 5.63 8.77
C VAL A 113 17.08 5.21 7.76
N SER A 114 16.02 4.59 8.25
CA SER A 114 14.83 4.26 7.47
C SER A 114 13.67 5.07 8.02
N MET A 115 13.06 5.89 7.19
CA MET A 115 11.91 6.72 7.58
C MET A 115 10.76 6.54 6.60
N THR A 116 9.55 6.53 7.12
CA THR A 116 8.32 6.62 6.34
C THR A 116 7.84 8.05 6.42
N VAL A 117 7.67 8.69 5.28
CA VAL A 117 7.32 10.12 5.20
C VAL A 117 6.11 10.32 4.33
N ARG A 118 5.31 11.34 4.65
CA ARG A 118 4.23 11.82 3.81
C ARG A 118 4.74 12.91 2.87
N GLY A 119 4.38 12.82 1.59
CA GLY A 119 4.77 13.81 0.57
C GLY A 119 4.97 13.18 -0.80
N GLY A 120 5.04 14.01 -1.83
CA GLY A 120 5.31 13.59 -3.20
C GLY A 120 6.78 13.20 -3.41
N GLU A 121 7.02 12.22 -4.28
CA GLU A 121 8.36 11.69 -4.56
C GLU A 121 9.34 12.79 -5.02
N GLU A 122 8.90 13.69 -5.90
CA GLU A 122 9.74 14.79 -6.41
C GLU A 122 10.17 15.77 -5.31
N GLU A 123 9.27 16.09 -4.38
CA GLU A 123 9.58 16.97 -3.26
C GLU A 123 10.57 16.30 -2.30
N ILE A 124 10.35 15.01 -2.03
CA ILE A 124 11.24 14.20 -1.19
C ILE A 124 12.63 14.14 -1.81
N ALA A 125 12.74 13.82 -3.10
CA ALA A 125 14.01 13.73 -3.81
C ALA A 125 14.77 15.07 -3.75
N ARG A 126 14.10 16.20 -4.01
CA ARG A 126 14.72 17.52 -3.91
C ARG A 126 15.28 17.81 -2.52
N LYS A 127 14.50 17.54 -1.47
CA LYS A 127 14.94 17.74 -0.08
C LYS A 127 16.12 16.84 0.27
N MET A 128 16.14 15.61 -0.22
CA MET A 128 17.25 14.68 -0.01
C MET A 128 18.52 15.13 -0.74
N GLU A 129 18.42 15.69 -1.95
CA GLU A 129 19.56 16.27 -2.66
C GLU A 129 20.16 17.48 -1.94
N GLU A 130 19.34 18.33 -1.31
CA GLU A 130 19.79 19.45 -0.50
C GLU A 130 20.56 19.00 0.75
N LEU A 131 20.13 17.90 1.37
CA LEU A 131 20.75 17.32 2.56
C LEU A 131 22.08 16.60 2.27
N LYS A 132 22.34 16.24 1.03
CA LYS A 132 23.57 15.56 0.56
C LYS A 132 23.98 14.38 1.45
N PRO A 133 23.12 13.39 1.67
CA PRO A 133 23.50 12.20 2.41
C PRO A 133 24.59 11.41 1.65
N VAL A 134 25.30 10.53 2.34
CA VAL A 134 26.25 9.61 1.69
C VAL A 134 25.56 8.68 0.70
N TYR A 135 24.35 8.28 1.04
CA TYR A 135 23.47 7.43 0.21
C TYR A 135 22.03 7.73 0.57
N TYR A 136 21.13 7.70 -0.42
CA TYR A 136 19.69 7.60 -0.19
C TYR A 136 18.99 6.85 -1.30
N GLU A 137 17.84 6.29 -0.96
CA GLU A 137 16.92 5.62 -1.87
C GLU A 137 15.49 5.91 -1.41
N VAL A 138 14.62 6.22 -2.35
CA VAL A 138 13.17 6.38 -2.11
C VAL A 138 12.50 5.13 -2.63
N LEU A 139 11.76 4.45 -1.76
CA LEU A 139 11.09 3.19 -2.04
C LEU A 139 9.58 3.36 -1.93
N PRO A 140 8.82 2.82 -2.88
CA PRO A 140 7.37 2.74 -2.73
C PRO A 140 7.03 1.81 -1.55
N LEU A 141 5.93 2.12 -0.88
CA LEU A 141 5.36 1.25 0.15
C LEU A 141 4.34 0.30 -0.48
N SER A 142 4.24 -0.91 0.07
CA SER A 142 3.12 -1.80 -0.20
C SER A 142 1.84 -1.25 0.41
N LEU A 143 0.67 -1.64 -0.10
CA LEU A 143 -0.61 -1.25 0.49
C LEU A 143 -0.74 -1.64 1.96
N GLU A 144 -0.19 -2.78 2.34
CA GLU A 144 -0.15 -3.23 3.73
C GLU A 144 0.63 -2.26 4.63
N GLU A 145 1.77 -1.78 4.16
CA GLU A 145 2.61 -0.83 4.90
C GLU A 145 1.98 0.56 4.98
N ILE A 146 1.34 1.01 3.89
CA ILE A 146 0.56 2.26 3.87
C ILE A 146 -0.59 2.17 4.87
N PHE A 147 -1.33 1.05 4.85
CA PHE A 147 -2.44 0.82 5.77
C PHE A 147 -2.00 0.87 7.23
N ILE A 148 -0.91 0.17 7.58
CA ILE A 148 -0.36 0.20 8.93
C ILE A 148 0.01 1.64 9.33
N SER A 149 0.65 2.39 8.43
CA SER A 149 1.06 3.77 8.71
C SER A 149 -0.13 4.71 8.91
N GLU A 150 -1.19 4.60 8.10
CA GLU A 150 -2.40 5.42 8.21
C GLU A 150 -3.22 5.06 9.47
N THR A 151 -3.27 3.79 9.84
CA THR A 151 -4.01 3.35 11.02
C THR A 151 -3.29 3.69 12.33
N GLU A 152 -1.95 3.62 12.37
CA GLU A 152 -1.15 4.07 13.52
C GLU A 152 -1.37 5.58 13.81
N VAL A 153 -1.42 6.42 12.76
CA VAL A 153 -1.68 7.86 12.88
C VAL A 153 -3.10 8.15 13.39
N SER A 154 -4.08 7.32 13.01
CA SER A 154 -5.47 7.45 13.45
C SER A 154 -5.70 6.97 14.89
N GLY A 155 -4.64 6.63 15.64
CA GLY A 155 -4.73 6.10 17.00
C GLY A 155 -5.22 4.66 17.07
N TYR A 156 -5.17 3.96 15.97
CA TYR A 156 -5.56 2.57 15.84
C TYR A 156 -4.41 1.66 16.26
N ASP A 157 -4.56 0.96 17.38
CA ASP A 157 -3.57 -0.04 17.81
C ASP A 157 -3.77 -1.34 17.02
N VAL A 158 -3.04 -1.46 15.91
CA VAL A 158 -3.04 -2.66 15.04
C VAL A 158 -2.70 -3.94 15.81
N LYS A 159 -2.02 -3.83 16.96
CA LYS A 159 -1.68 -4.97 17.84
C LYS A 159 -2.91 -5.66 18.42
N ASN A 160 -4.05 -4.99 18.47
CA ASN A 160 -5.32 -5.56 18.93
C ASN A 160 -6.13 -6.25 17.82
N LEU A 161 -5.65 -6.24 16.55
CA LEU A 161 -6.30 -6.90 15.42
C LEU A 161 -5.76 -8.32 15.14
N ILE A 162 -4.64 -8.68 15.76
CA ILE A 162 -3.94 -9.96 15.53
C ILE A 162 -4.08 -10.89 16.76
N GLN A 163 -5.23 -10.87 17.41
CA GLN A 163 -5.58 -11.88 18.43
C GLN A 163 -6.73 -12.76 17.96
#